data_72899ab004eea082cded9234baf522fc
#
_entry.id   72899ab004eea082cded9234baf522fc
#
_cell.length_a   1.000
_cell.length_b   1.000
_cell.length_c   1.000
_cell.angle_alpha   90.00
_cell.angle_beta   90.00
_cell.angle_gamma   90.00
#
_symmetry.space_group_name_H-M   'P 1'
#
loop_
_entity.id
_entity.type
_entity.pdbx_description
1 polymer ?
#
loop_
_entity_poly.entity_id
_entity_poly.type
_entity_poly.pdbx_seq_one_letter_code
_entity_poly.pdbx_strand_id
1 'polypeptide(L)'
;AKLKRHEGKPTTPEEDEYIAKIGLSIMSGKGTGKDAMASWIMLWFLCCFRNSKQPITGPSRDQLRDVFMSETSKWVNRMDANGDPCFLFRDNIVLQADKIYMKDPDNPNEEGKSWFARLRTAPKSKAEEEQSKTMDGLHADFMMIIVDEADGVQASVITSLETTLTDPVNFMVAIFNPTKNYGYAYETHYGERSKYWIKLHWDARKSDNVDPLKIARDLDTYGEDSYEFRVNVCGLPPEQSPDTLVPREWIDHACEKEPYEEETAMRIMGVDPSLQGGDPAGIVIRDGWQITELIEITKTNDTIELADQ
;
A
#
# COMPACT_ATOMS: atom_id res chain seq x y z
N ALA A 1 -20.23 -12.34 -4.59
CA ALA A 1 -19.41 -13.52 -4.89
C ALA A 1 -18.85 -14.15 -3.60
N LYS A 2 -17.94 -13.49 -2.87
CA LYS A 2 -17.32 -14.03 -1.62
C LYS A 2 -18.37 -14.49 -0.59
N LEU A 3 -19.44 -13.71 -0.37
CA LEU A 3 -20.49 -14.07 0.57
C LEU A 3 -21.27 -15.32 0.10
N LYS A 4 -21.59 -15.45 -1.20
CA LYS A 4 -22.21 -16.66 -1.75
C LYS A 4 -21.37 -17.91 -1.48
N ARG A 5 -20.03 -17.81 -1.67
CA ARG A 5 -19.12 -18.91 -1.39
C ARG A 5 -19.07 -19.25 0.11
N HIS A 6 -19.09 -18.25 0.98
CA HIS A 6 -19.16 -18.44 2.43
C HIS A 6 -20.44 -19.20 2.84
N GLU A 7 -21.56 -18.88 2.19
CA GLU A 7 -22.86 -19.54 2.42
C GLU A 7 -23.00 -20.89 1.68
N GLY A 8 -21.96 -21.38 1.00
CA GLY A 8 -22.00 -22.62 0.22
C GLY A 8 -22.88 -22.55 -1.04
N LYS A 9 -23.23 -21.35 -1.50
CA LYS A 9 -24.05 -21.15 -2.72
C LYS A 9 -23.19 -21.23 -3.98
N PRO A 10 -23.75 -21.75 -5.10
CA PRO A 10 -23.02 -21.81 -6.36
C PRO A 10 -22.68 -20.43 -6.89
N THR A 11 -21.51 -20.30 -7.51
CA THR A 11 -20.95 -19.09 -8.11
C THR A 11 -20.85 -19.23 -9.62
N THR A 12 -20.86 -18.11 -10.33
CA THR A 12 -20.60 -18.06 -11.77
C THR A 12 -19.10 -17.89 -12.04
N PRO A 13 -18.59 -18.19 -13.26
CA PRO A 13 -17.20 -17.96 -13.61
C PRO A 13 -16.72 -16.51 -13.39
N GLU A 14 -17.58 -15.53 -13.65
CA GLU A 14 -17.29 -14.11 -13.37
C GLU A 14 -17.18 -13.85 -11.86
N GLU A 15 -18.06 -14.44 -11.06
CA GLU A 15 -18.01 -14.34 -9.60
C GLU A 15 -16.76 -15.01 -9.04
N ASP A 16 -16.30 -16.12 -9.64
CA ASP A 16 -15.08 -16.83 -9.24
C ASP A 16 -13.82 -15.95 -9.47
N GLU A 17 -13.80 -15.16 -10.54
CA GLU A 17 -12.72 -14.18 -10.75
C GLU A 17 -12.63 -13.17 -9.59
N TYR A 18 -13.77 -12.65 -9.13
CA TYR A 18 -13.80 -11.74 -7.98
C TYR A 18 -13.47 -12.43 -6.65
N ILE A 19 -13.82 -13.70 -6.51
CA ILE A 19 -13.46 -14.49 -5.31
C ILE A 19 -11.95 -14.64 -5.19
N ALA A 20 -11.25 -14.79 -6.29
CA ALA A 20 -9.79 -14.91 -6.34
C ALA A 20 -9.06 -13.59 -5.98
N LYS A 21 -9.77 -12.44 -5.97
CA LYS A 21 -9.12 -11.16 -5.60
C LYS A 21 -8.91 -11.07 -4.10
N ILE A 22 -7.73 -10.61 -3.71
CA ILE A 22 -7.36 -10.31 -2.32
C ILE A 22 -8.14 -9.09 -1.83
N GLY A 23 -8.30 -8.07 -2.67
CA GLY A 23 -8.96 -6.84 -2.25
C GLY A 23 -9.05 -5.77 -3.32
N LEU A 24 -9.29 -4.55 -2.83
CA LEU A 24 -9.41 -3.31 -3.59
C LEU A 24 -8.17 -2.46 -3.37
N SER A 25 -7.56 -1.99 -4.45
CA SER A 25 -6.44 -1.06 -4.40
C SER A 25 -6.83 0.25 -5.09
N ILE A 26 -6.72 1.37 -4.35
CA ILE A 26 -7.09 2.71 -4.81
C ILE A 26 -5.83 3.57 -4.85
N MET A 27 -5.36 3.82 -6.05
CA MET A 27 -4.26 4.72 -6.34
C MET A 27 -4.83 6.08 -6.76
N SER A 28 -4.44 7.17 -6.11
CA SER A 28 -5.10 8.45 -6.35
C SER A 28 -4.20 9.68 -6.23
N GLY A 29 -4.61 10.77 -6.92
CA GLY A 29 -4.14 12.12 -6.62
C GLY A 29 -4.65 12.61 -5.26
N LYS A 30 -4.15 13.76 -4.81
CA LYS A 30 -4.55 14.38 -3.55
C LYS A 30 -5.93 15.05 -3.65
N GLY A 31 -6.68 14.99 -2.56
CA GLY A 31 -7.99 15.67 -2.44
C GLY A 31 -9.16 14.96 -3.14
N THR A 32 -8.97 13.79 -3.70
CA THR A 32 -9.98 13.04 -4.46
C THR A 32 -11.08 12.41 -3.58
N GLY A 33 -10.93 12.42 -2.25
CA GLY A 33 -11.90 11.83 -1.32
C GLY A 33 -11.62 10.38 -0.92
N LYS A 34 -10.38 9.90 -1.10
CA LYS A 34 -10.00 8.52 -0.77
C LYS A 34 -10.26 8.15 0.69
N ASP A 35 -10.02 9.08 1.63
CA ASP A 35 -10.19 8.85 3.07
C ASP A 35 -11.69 8.75 3.45
N ALA A 36 -12.55 9.56 2.80
CA ALA A 36 -14.00 9.47 2.94
C ALA A 36 -14.51 8.11 2.42
N MET A 37 -14.04 7.67 1.24
CA MET A 37 -14.41 6.37 0.68
C MET A 37 -13.98 5.22 1.60
N ALA A 38 -12.76 5.24 2.13
CA ALA A 38 -12.28 4.22 3.06
C ALA A 38 -13.13 4.18 4.33
N SER A 39 -13.50 5.36 4.87
CA SER A 39 -14.41 5.46 6.01
C SER A 39 -15.80 4.87 5.70
N TRP A 40 -16.36 5.12 4.51
CA TRP A 40 -17.65 4.56 4.10
C TRP A 40 -17.61 3.05 3.94
N ILE A 41 -16.56 2.53 3.31
CA ILE A 41 -16.37 1.09 3.16
C ILE A 41 -16.24 0.41 4.53
N MET A 42 -15.49 1.03 5.45
CA MET A 42 -15.32 0.54 6.82
C MET A 42 -16.66 0.52 7.57
N LEU A 43 -17.43 1.62 7.54
CA LEU A 43 -18.74 1.69 8.18
C LEU A 43 -19.74 0.72 7.58
N TRP A 44 -19.77 0.62 6.25
CA TRP A 44 -20.60 -0.38 5.55
C TRP A 44 -20.29 -1.80 6.04
N PHE A 45 -19.03 -2.18 6.06
CA PHE A 45 -18.63 -3.52 6.48
C PHE A 45 -18.94 -3.77 7.96
N LEU A 46 -18.69 -2.78 8.80
CA LEU A 46 -19.01 -2.84 10.23
C LEU A 46 -20.52 -3.06 10.46
N CYS A 47 -21.38 -2.39 9.71
CA CYS A 47 -22.82 -2.48 9.89
C CYS A 47 -23.43 -3.73 9.27
N CYS A 48 -22.86 -4.24 8.16
CA CYS A 48 -23.46 -5.35 7.40
C CYS A 48 -22.97 -6.73 7.84
N PHE A 49 -21.82 -6.83 8.50
CA PHE A 49 -21.22 -8.11 8.87
C PHE A 49 -21.05 -8.19 10.38
N ARG A 50 -21.95 -8.92 11.04
CA ARG A 50 -21.91 -9.13 12.49
C ARG A 50 -20.60 -9.82 12.90
N ASN A 51 -20.02 -9.41 14.02
CA ASN A 51 -18.75 -9.89 14.56
C ASN A 51 -17.55 -9.71 13.60
N SER A 52 -17.66 -8.74 12.67
CA SER A 52 -16.55 -8.39 11.79
C SER A 52 -15.40 -7.73 12.55
N LYS A 53 -14.18 -8.05 12.12
CA LYS A 53 -12.96 -7.40 12.61
C LYS A 53 -12.31 -6.62 11.48
N GLN A 54 -11.99 -5.36 11.76
CA GLN A 54 -11.38 -4.48 10.77
C GLN A 54 -10.12 -3.83 11.34
N PRO A 55 -8.94 -4.45 11.20
CA PRO A 55 -7.69 -3.77 11.47
C PRO A 55 -7.44 -2.67 10.45
N ILE A 56 -7.05 -1.50 10.93
CA ILE A 56 -6.73 -0.32 10.11
C ILE A 56 -5.27 0.01 10.38
N THR A 57 -4.44 0.02 9.36
CA THR A 57 -3.02 0.32 9.47
C THR A 57 -2.57 1.42 8.51
N GLY A 58 -1.44 2.02 8.81
CA GLY A 58 -0.82 3.07 8.01
C GLY A 58 0.58 3.38 8.54
N PRO A 59 1.29 4.35 7.94
CA PRO A 59 2.68 4.66 8.29
C PRO A 59 2.84 5.18 9.72
N SER A 60 1.82 5.81 10.29
CA SER A 60 1.86 6.39 11.63
C SER A 60 0.49 6.32 12.30
N ARG A 61 0.50 6.07 13.63
CA ARG A 61 -0.73 6.02 14.43
C ARG A 61 -1.38 7.38 14.57
N ASP A 62 -0.59 8.43 14.73
CA ASP A 62 -1.12 9.78 14.89
C ASP A 62 -1.82 10.23 13.61
N GLN A 63 -1.24 9.95 12.45
CA GLN A 63 -1.85 10.23 11.16
C GLN A 63 -3.17 9.47 10.97
N LEU A 64 -3.22 8.18 11.29
CA LEU A 64 -4.48 7.41 11.24
C LEU A 64 -5.55 8.00 12.17
N ARG A 65 -5.16 8.49 13.35
CA ARG A 65 -6.09 9.10 14.29
C ARG A 65 -6.58 10.46 13.79
N ASP A 66 -5.66 11.30 13.34
CA ASP A 66 -5.96 12.68 12.98
C ASP A 66 -6.67 12.78 11.63
N VAL A 67 -6.40 11.87 10.69
CA VAL A 67 -7.00 11.87 9.37
C VAL A 67 -8.14 10.86 9.28
N PHE A 68 -7.86 9.56 9.37
CA PHE A 68 -8.85 8.51 9.15
C PHE A 68 -9.97 8.51 10.21
N MET A 69 -9.62 8.53 11.50
CA MET A 69 -10.64 8.54 12.58
C MET A 69 -11.43 9.85 12.61
N SER A 70 -10.77 10.97 12.34
CA SER A 70 -11.44 12.27 12.23
C SER A 70 -12.43 12.28 11.08
N GLU A 71 -12.06 11.77 9.90
CA GLU A 71 -12.96 11.66 8.75
C GLU A 71 -14.14 10.73 9.07
N THR A 72 -13.88 9.57 9.64
CA THR A 72 -14.94 8.62 10.06
C THR A 72 -15.89 9.26 11.08
N SER A 73 -15.37 10.04 12.03
CA SER A 73 -16.19 10.75 13.02
C SER A 73 -17.18 11.74 12.37
N LYS A 74 -16.77 12.43 11.30
CA LYS A 74 -17.68 13.31 10.54
C LYS A 74 -18.88 12.55 9.99
N TRP A 75 -18.63 11.35 9.45
CA TRP A 75 -19.69 10.53 8.85
C TRP A 75 -20.62 9.92 9.90
N VAL A 76 -20.08 9.44 11.01
CA VAL A 76 -20.89 8.87 12.11
C VAL A 76 -21.76 9.93 12.75
N ASN A 77 -21.25 11.16 12.91
CA ASN A 77 -21.96 12.27 13.54
C ASN A 77 -22.71 13.16 12.53
N ARG A 78 -22.79 12.77 11.26
CA ARG A 78 -23.48 13.55 10.23
C ARG A 78 -24.98 13.62 10.55
N MET A 79 -25.51 14.82 10.49
CA MET A 79 -26.95 15.10 10.61
C MET A 79 -27.61 15.11 9.23
N ASP A 80 -28.88 14.78 9.18
CA ASP A 80 -29.70 14.93 7.99
C ASP A 80 -30.08 16.42 7.73
N ALA A 81 -30.88 16.66 6.71
CA ALA A 81 -31.34 18.01 6.36
C ALA A 81 -32.18 18.69 7.45
N ASN A 82 -32.73 17.94 8.39
CA ASN A 82 -33.54 18.44 9.51
C ASN A 82 -32.68 18.67 10.78
N GLY A 83 -31.41 18.33 10.76
CA GLY A 83 -30.53 18.38 11.91
C GLY A 83 -30.63 17.16 12.83
N ASP A 84 -31.27 16.08 12.37
CA ASP A 84 -31.36 14.84 13.12
C ASP A 84 -30.16 13.93 12.82
N PRO A 85 -29.50 13.35 13.85
CA PRO A 85 -28.41 12.42 13.65
C PRO A 85 -28.92 11.09 13.06
N CYS A 86 -28.09 10.45 12.23
CA CYS A 86 -28.40 9.11 11.71
C CYS A 86 -28.61 8.13 12.87
N PHE A 87 -29.82 7.65 13.04
CA PHE A 87 -30.21 6.75 14.16
C PHE A 87 -29.38 5.47 14.20
N LEU A 88 -29.00 4.93 13.02
CA LEU A 88 -28.20 3.73 12.92
C LEU A 88 -26.84 3.91 13.59
N PHE A 89 -26.19 5.05 13.38
CA PHE A 89 -24.87 5.31 13.93
C PHE A 89 -24.95 5.77 15.39
N ARG A 90 -25.82 6.73 15.69
CA ARG A 90 -25.98 7.31 17.02
C ARG A 90 -26.22 6.27 18.12
N ASP A 91 -27.13 5.33 17.84
CA ASP A 91 -27.59 4.41 18.86
C ASP A 91 -26.79 3.10 18.92
N ASN A 92 -26.10 2.74 17.82
CA ASN A 92 -25.45 1.45 17.68
C ASN A 92 -23.93 1.50 17.57
N ILE A 93 -23.33 2.63 17.22
CA ILE A 93 -21.87 2.76 17.08
C ILE A 93 -21.27 3.50 18.27
N VAL A 94 -20.16 3.00 18.77
CA VAL A 94 -19.33 3.66 19.76
C VAL A 94 -17.99 4.04 19.15
N LEU A 95 -17.68 5.33 19.19
CA LEU A 95 -16.41 5.91 18.73
C LEU A 95 -15.46 6.08 19.92
N GLN A 96 -14.25 5.56 19.80
CA GLN A 96 -13.14 5.79 20.71
C GLN A 96 -11.93 6.34 19.91
N ALA A 97 -10.89 6.77 20.57
CA ALA A 97 -9.74 7.40 19.93
C ALA A 97 -9.02 6.52 18.87
N ASP A 98 -9.03 5.20 19.05
CA ASP A 98 -8.34 4.23 18.18
C ASP A 98 -9.20 3.03 17.82
N LYS A 99 -10.49 3.09 18.11
CA LYS A 99 -11.41 1.98 17.91
C LYS A 99 -12.84 2.46 17.67
N ILE A 100 -13.51 1.77 16.78
CA ILE A 100 -14.93 1.93 16.51
C ILE A 100 -15.57 0.57 16.65
N TYR A 101 -16.68 0.46 17.35
CA TYR A 101 -17.35 -0.83 17.48
C TYR A 101 -18.87 -0.71 17.47
N MET A 102 -19.53 -1.79 17.08
CA MET A 102 -20.98 -1.93 17.19
C MET A 102 -21.35 -2.40 18.59
N LYS A 103 -22.39 -1.83 19.16
CA LYS A 103 -23.06 -2.39 20.33
C LYS A 103 -23.72 -3.71 19.92
N ASP A 104 -23.58 -4.70 20.77
CA ASP A 104 -24.25 -6.01 20.60
C ASP A 104 -25.24 -6.22 21.75
N PRO A 105 -26.55 -5.92 21.55
CA PRO A 105 -27.56 -6.09 22.57
C PRO A 105 -27.71 -7.54 23.07
N ASP A 106 -27.35 -8.51 22.21
CA ASP A 106 -27.43 -9.93 22.59
C ASP A 106 -26.24 -10.36 23.47
N ASN A 107 -25.11 -9.61 23.39
CA ASN A 107 -23.89 -9.93 24.13
C ASN A 107 -23.22 -8.65 24.72
N PRO A 108 -23.88 -7.96 25.66
CA PRO A 108 -23.35 -6.69 26.17
C PRO A 108 -21.99 -6.80 26.89
N ASN A 109 -21.63 -7.99 27.39
CA ASN A 109 -20.33 -8.24 28.00
C ASN A 109 -19.17 -8.40 26.98
N GLU A 110 -19.50 -8.58 25.70
CA GLU A 110 -18.55 -8.73 24.60
C GLU A 110 -18.44 -7.46 23.73
N GLU A 111 -19.09 -6.37 24.15
CA GLU A 111 -19.04 -5.10 23.42
C GLU A 111 -17.61 -4.67 23.10
N GLY A 112 -17.36 -4.42 21.82
CA GLY A 112 -16.07 -4.01 21.31
C GLY A 112 -14.98 -5.08 21.34
N LYS A 113 -15.23 -6.33 21.73
CA LYS A 113 -14.24 -7.41 21.69
C LYS A 113 -14.25 -8.22 20.39
N SER A 114 -15.44 -8.46 19.85
CA SER A 114 -15.65 -9.32 18.68
C SER A 114 -16.05 -8.55 17.42
N TRP A 115 -16.67 -7.37 17.52
CA TRP A 115 -17.26 -6.60 16.43
C TRP A 115 -16.74 -5.17 16.40
N PHE A 116 -15.66 -4.93 15.65
CA PHE A 116 -14.97 -3.65 15.70
C PHE A 116 -14.11 -3.36 14.48
N ALA A 117 -13.80 -2.06 14.28
CA ALA A 117 -12.68 -1.52 13.53
C ALA A 117 -11.66 -0.91 14.50
N ARG A 118 -10.37 -1.17 14.33
CA ARG A 118 -9.33 -0.72 15.26
C ARG A 118 -8.03 -0.34 14.56
N LEU A 119 -7.44 0.78 14.99
CA LEU A 119 -6.12 1.18 14.55
C LEU A 119 -5.05 0.22 15.07
N ARG A 120 -4.22 -0.28 14.15
CA ARG A 120 -3.04 -1.11 14.43
C ARG A 120 -1.88 -0.63 13.61
N THR A 121 -0.83 -0.16 14.25
CA THR A 121 0.41 0.25 13.58
C THR A 121 1.58 -0.56 14.09
N ALA A 122 2.48 -0.92 13.18
CA ALA A 122 3.75 -1.52 13.55
C ALA A 122 4.72 -0.41 14.02
N PRO A 123 5.35 -0.53 15.21
CA PRO A 123 6.30 0.46 15.68
C PRO A 123 7.53 0.51 14.76
N LYS A 124 7.85 1.69 14.21
CA LYS A 124 9.03 1.89 13.34
C LYS A 124 10.38 1.59 14.03
N SER A 125 10.40 1.59 15.37
CA SER A 125 11.60 1.33 16.17
C SER A 125 11.93 -0.16 16.34
N LYS A 126 11.06 -1.06 15.89
CA LYS A 126 11.27 -2.51 15.99
C LYS A 126 11.87 -3.07 14.70
N ALA A 127 12.61 -4.18 14.81
CA ALA A 127 13.03 -4.95 13.65
C ALA A 127 11.83 -5.42 12.81
N GLU A 128 12.00 -5.60 11.51
CA GLU A 128 10.91 -5.97 10.58
C GLU A 128 10.12 -7.21 11.04
N GLU A 129 10.82 -8.24 11.55
CA GLU A 129 10.20 -9.45 12.08
C GLU A 129 9.31 -9.21 13.30
N GLU A 130 9.67 -8.26 14.16
CA GLU A 130 8.84 -7.89 15.31
C GLU A 130 7.66 -7.01 14.92
N GLN A 131 7.81 -6.23 13.86
CA GLN A 131 6.72 -5.42 13.31
C GLN A 131 5.63 -6.30 12.71
N SER A 132 6.01 -7.31 11.93
CA SER A 132 5.07 -8.26 11.35
C SER A 132 4.30 -9.05 12.42
N LYS A 133 4.97 -9.55 13.46
CA LYS A 133 4.34 -10.27 14.58
C LYS A 133 3.30 -9.46 15.35
N THR A 134 3.40 -8.12 15.34
CA THR A 134 2.41 -7.25 15.99
C THR A 134 1.04 -7.29 15.26
N MET A 135 1.03 -7.70 14.01
CA MET A 135 -0.17 -7.83 13.18
C MET A 135 -0.77 -9.23 13.19
N ASP A 136 -0.04 -10.23 13.69
CA ASP A 136 -0.51 -11.62 13.76
C ASP A 136 -1.68 -11.82 14.74
N GLY A 137 -2.39 -12.93 14.58
CA GLY A 137 -3.45 -13.37 15.51
C GLY A 137 -4.81 -12.72 15.30
N LEU A 138 -5.02 -12.06 14.13
CA LEU A 138 -6.34 -11.58 13.74
C LEU A 138 -7.00 -12.63 12.83
N HIS A 139 -8.00 -13.33 13.37
CA HIS A 139 -8.85 -14.23 12.60
C HIS A 139 -10.31 -13.88 12.85
N ALA A 140 -11.11 -13.90 11.82
CA ALA A 140 -12.58 -13.75 11.88
C ALA A 140 -13.18 -14.23 10.56
N ASP A 141 -14.40 -14.78 10.62
CA ASP A 141 -15.16 -15.17 9.44
C ASP A 141 -15.38 -13.99 8.49
N PHE A 142 -15.56 -12.80 9.07
CA PHE A 142 -15.70 -11.54 8.35
C PHE A 142 -14.57 -10.59 8.75
N MET A 143 -13.62 -10.37 7.86
CA MET A 143 -12.49 -9.48 8.12
C MET A 143 -12.21 -8.57 6.93
N MET A 144 -12.03 -7.29 7.20
CA MET A 144 -11.57 -6.32 6.22
C MET A 144 -10.39 -5.53 6.76
N ILE A 145 -9.25 -5.68 6.13
CA ILE A 145 -8.04 -4.94 6.47
C ILE A 145 -8.00 -3.66 5.66
N ILE A 146 -7.81 -2.52 6.31
CA ILE A 146 -7.63 -1.24 5.64
C ILE A 146 -6.19 -0.80 5.82
N VAL A 147 -5.50 -0.56 4.71
CA VAL A 147 -4.13 -0.04 4.68
C VAL A 147 -4.20 1.38 4.10
N ASP A 148 -4.18 2.35 5.00
CA ASP A 148 -4.14 3.76 4.60
C ASP A 148 -2.71 4.19 4.33
N GLU A 149 -2.53 5.03 3.30
CA GLU A 149 -1.22 5.43 2.80
C GLU A 149 -0.27 4.24 2.58
N ALA A 150 -0.78 3.20 1.90
CA ALA A 150 -0.11 1.92 1.74
C ALA A 150 1.31 2.03 1.15
N ASP A 151 1.60 3.09 0.39
CA ASP A 151 2.92 3.38 -0.17
C ASP A 151 3.99 3.72 0.90
N GLY A 152 3.54 4.17 2.07
CA GLY A 152 4.39 4.45 3.23
C GLY A 152 4.51 3.29 4.23
N VAL A 153 3.77 2.19 4.04
CA VAL A 153 3.81 1.02 4.92
C VAL A 153 4.83 0.02 4.38
N GLN A 154 5.61 -0.57 5.27
CA GLN A 154 6.59 -1.59 4.89
C GLN A 154 5.91 -2.82 4.27
N ALA A 155 6.51 -3.36 3.21
CA ALA A 155 5.98 -4.51 2.48
C ALA A 155 5.79 -5.74 3.37
N SER A 156 6.72 -6.01 4.30
CA SER A 156 6.67 -7.10 5.27
C SER A 156 5.42 -7.03 6.15
N VAL A 157 5.02 -5.82 6.57
CA VAL A 157 3.80 -5.59 7.38
C VAL A 157 2.54 -5.92 6.58
N ILE A 158 2.46 -5.45 5.33
CA ILE A 158 1.29 -5.71 4.48
C ILE A 158 1.21 -7.20 4.14
N THR A 159 2.33 -7.83 3.85
CA THR A 159 2.40 -9.27 3.56
C THR A 159 1.97 -10.11 4.79
N SER A 160 2.38 -9.74 6.00
CA SER A 160 1.90 -10.39 7.22
C SER A 160 0.38 -10.26 7.39
N LEU A 161 -0.17 -9.08 7.13
CA LEU A 161 -1.63 -8.88 7.14
C LEU A 161 -2.34 -9.73 6.08
N GLU A 162 -1.77 -9.84 4.88
CA GLU A 162 -2.30 -10.68 3.79
C GLU A 162 -2.45 -12.14 4.21
N THR A 163 -1.47 -12.69 4.98
CA THR A 163 -1.53 -14.07 5.46
C THR A 163 -2.68 -14.35 6.43
N THR A 164 -3.28 -13.33 7.01
CA THR A 164 -4.43 -13.48 7.91
C THR A 164 -5.78 -13.60 7.18
N LEU A 165 -5.80 -13.39 5.87
CA LEU A 165 -7.01 -13.46 5.03
C LEU A 165 -7.35 -14.92 4.67
N THR A 166 -7.80 -15.70 5.64
CA THR A 166 -7.99 -17.15 5.52
C THR A 166 -9.42 -17.56 5.13
N ASP A 167 -10.40 -16.70 5.40
CA ASP A 167 -11.79 -17.00 5.17
C ASP A 167 -12.35 -16.36 3.88
N PRO A 168 -13.42 -16.92 3.30
CA PRO A 168 -13.96 -16.45 2.01
C PRO A 168 -14.37 -14.98 1.97
N VAL A 169 -14.80 -14.40 3.11
CA VAL A 169 -15.21 -12.99 3.20
C VAL A 169 -14.14 -12.12 3.87
N ASN A 170 -12.90 -12.52 3.73
CA ASN A 170 -11.74 -11.74 4.15
C ASN A 170 -11.13 -11.03 2.96
N PHE A 171 -10.85 -9.73 3.09
CA PHE A 171 -10.22 -8.95 2.02
C PHE A 171 -9.52 -7.71 2.56
N MET A 172 -8.76 -7.06 1.69
CA MET A 172 -7.96 -5.88 2.01
C MET A 172 -8.41 -4.69 1.16
N VAL A 173 -8.34 -3.50 1.73
CA VAL A 173 -8.49 -2.22 1.03
C VAL A 173 -7.20 -1.44 1.21
N ALA A 174 -6.45 -1.24 0.14
CA ALA A 174 -5.23 -0.43 0.13
C ALA A 174 -5.52 0.89 -0.56
N ILE A 175 -5.23 2.00 0.11
CA ILE A 175 -5.39 3.35 -0.44
C ILE A 175 -4.08 4.12 -0.33
N PHE A 176 -3.67 4.80 -1.39
CA PHE A 176 -2.40 5.53 -1.41
C PHE A 176 -2.30 6.59 -2.50
N ASN A 177 -1.41 7.55 -2.28
CA ASN A 177 -0.82 8.35 -3.33
C ASN A 177 0.45 7.64 -3.81
N PRO A 178 0.66 7.45 -5.11
CA PRO A 178 1.79 6.66 -5.64
C PRO A 178 3.09 7.49 -5.65
N THR A 179 3.76 7.58 -4.50
CA THR A 179 5.00 8.37 -4.36
C THR A 179 6.23 7.63 -4.86
N LYS A 180 6.10 6.32 -5.11
CA LYS A 180 7.17 5.42 -5.57
C LYS A 180 6.70 4.61 -6.77
N ASN A 181 7.64 4.16 -7.58
CA ASN A 181 7.42 3.22 -8.68
C ASN A 181 7.86 1.78 -8.34
N TYR A 182 7.92 1.46 -7.06
CA TYR A 182 8.27 0.15 -6.50
C TYR A 182 7.53 -0.09 -5.18
N GLY A 183 7.64 -1.31 -4.65
CA GLY A 183 7.07 -1.70 -3.38
C GLY A 183 5.67 -2.28 -3.49
N TYR A 184 5.14 -2.75 -2.34
CA TYR A 184 3.88 -3.51 -2.31
C TYR A 184 2.70 -2.75 -2.94
N ALA A 185 2.51 -1.47 -2.58
CA ALA A 185 1.41 -0.66 -3.11
C ALA A 185 1.49 -0.50 -4.63
N TYR A 186 2.67 -0.21 -5.18
CA TYR A 186 2.91 -0.16 -6.62
C TYR A 186 2.58 -1.49 -7.31
N GLU A 187 3.01 -2.62 -6.75
CA GLU A 187 2.78 -3.95 -7.31
C GLU A 187 1.29 -4.33 -7.38
N THR A 188 0.43 -3.74 -6.55
CA THR A 188 -1.02 -3.96 -6.63
C THR A 188 -1.61 -3.45 -7.95
N HIS A 189 -0.96 -2.50 -8.61
CA HIS A 189 -1.40 -1.91 -9.88
C HIS A 189 -0.58 -2.39 -11.09
N TYR A 190 0.73 -2.53 -10.97
CA TYR A 190 1.65 -2.69 -12.10
C TYR A 190 2.44 -4.01 -12.09
N GLY A 191 2.69 -4.60 -10.92
CA GLY A 191 3.45 -5.83 -10.78
C GLY A 191 2.62 -7.10 -10.92
N GLU A 192 3.24 -8.24 -10.63
CA GLU A 192 2.60 -9.55 -10.69
C GLU A 192 1.43 -9.71 -9.72
N ARG A 193 1.45 -8.97 -8.60
CA ARG A 193 0.35 -8.95 -7.63
C ARG A 193 -0.92 -8.31 -8.17
N SER A 194 -0.82 -7.50 -9.22
CA SER A 194 -1.94 -6.74 -9.79
C SER A 194 -3.12 -7.62 -10.23
N LYS A 195 -2.87 -8.86 -10.62
CA LYS A 195 -3.90 -9.84 -11.00
C LYS A 195 -4.82 -10.24 -9.84
N TYR A 196 -4.37 -10.08 -8.59
CA TYR A 196 -5.14 -10.40 -7.40
C TYR A 196 -5.90 -9.20 -6.81
N TRP A 197 -5.82 -8.03 -7.43
CA TRP A 197 -6.43 -6.80 -6.94
C TRP A 197 -7.49 -6.26 -7.89
N ILE A 198 -8.55 -5.69 -7.32
CA ILE A 198 -9.45 -4.79 -8.03
C ILE A 198 -8.80 -3.42 -7.97
N LYS A 199 -8.49 -2.84 -9.14
CA LYS A 199 -7.71 -1.61 -9.24
C LYS A 199 -8.61 -0.43 -9.56
N LEU A 200 -8.51 0.63 -8.77
CA LEU A 200 -9.11 1.93 -9.05
C LEU A 200 -8.01 2.99 -9.12
N HIS A 201 -8.11 3.83 -10.13
CA HIS A 201 -7.22 4.98 -10.30
C HIS A 201 -8.06 6.26 -10.32
N TRP A 202 -7.72 7.21 -9.43
CA TRP A 202 -8.42 8.49 -9.32
C TRP A 202 -7.49 9.65 -9.63
N ASP A 203 -7.75 10.29 -10.75
CA ASP A 203 -7.09 11.51 -11.19
C ASP A 203 -7.81 12.72 -10.58
N ALA A 204 -7.07 13.60 -9.89
CA ALA A 204 -7.64 14.78 -9.26
C ALA A 204 -8.30 15.75 -10.26
N ARG A 205 -7.84 15.76 -11.52
CA ARG A 205 -8.44 16.56 -12.60
C ARG A 205 -9.87 16.15 -12.96
N LYS A 206 -10.26 14.92 -12.60
CA LYS A 206 -11.58 14.33 -12.86
C LYS A 206 -12.46 14.29 -11.60
N SER A 207 -12.00 14.89 -10.51
CA SER A 207 -12.70 14.85 -9.23
C SER A 207 -13.38 16.18 -8.94
N ASP A 208 -14.67 16.15 -8.70
CA ASP A 208 -15.45 17.32 -8.27
C ASP A 208 -15.06 17.84 -6.88
N ASN A 209 -14.28 17.05 -6.12
CA ASN A 209 -13.79 17.45 -4.80
C ASN A 209 -12.55 18.35 -4.86
N VAL A 210 -11.92 18.48 -6.01
CA VAL A 210 -10.67 19.25 -6.17
C VAL A 210 -10.96 20.54 -6.95
N ASP A 211 -10.59 21.68 -6.34
CA ASP A 211 -10.74 22.98 -6.98
C ASP A 211 -9.90 23.07 -8.29
N PRO A 212 -10.52 23.33 -9.45
CA PRO A 212 -9.83 23.52 -10.72
C PRO A 212 -8.73 24.58 -10.68
N LEU A 213 -8.90 25.64 -9.87
CA LEU A 213 -7.88 26.68 -9.69
C LEU A 213 -6.61 26.14 -9.00
N LYS A 214 -6.77 25.19 -8.07
CA LYS A 214 -5.62 24.50 -7.48
C LYS A 214 -4.86 23.70 -8.53
N ILE A 215 -5.57 22.95 -9.37
CA ILE A 215 -4.96 22.17 -10.45
C ILE A 215 -4.20 23.07 -11.43
N ALA A 216 -4.81 24.18 -11.84
CA ALA A 216 -4.18 25.15 -12.74
C ALA A 216 -2.91 25.77 -12.13
N ARG A 217 -2.94 26.11 -10.84
CA ARG A 217 -1.78 26.63 -10.11
C ARG A 217 -0.66 25.59 -9.99
N ASP A 218 -1.01 24.33 -9.69
CA ASP A 218 -0.03 23.26 -9.58
C ASP A 218 0.64 22.99 -10.95
N LEU A 219 -0.14 23.06 -12.04
CA LEU A 219 0.38 22.95 -13.41
C LEU A 219 1.35 24.09 -13.75
N ASP A 220 0.99 25.32 -13.42
CA ASP A 220 1.83 26.52 -13.67
C ASP A 220 3.12 26.48 -12.83
N THR A 221 3.02 26.00 -11.57
CA THR A 221 4.14 25.99 -10.63
C THR A 221 5.15 24.88 -10.92
N TYR A 222 4.67 23.68 -11.23
CA TYR A 222 5.52 22.48 -11.32
C TYR A 222 5.72 21.99 -12.77
N GLY A 223 4.78 22.26 -13.67
CA GLY A 223 4.74 21.69 -15.01
C GLY A 223 4.09 20.30 -15.05
N GLU A 224 3.56 19.92 -16.22
CA GLU A 224 2.79 18.68 -16.40
C GLU A 224 3.64 17.42 -16.18
N ASP A 225 4.90 17.44 -16.61
CA ASP A 225 5.83 16.29 -16.55
C ASP A 225 6.56 16.20 -15.20
N SER A 226 6.28 17.09 -14.25
CA SER A 226 6.93 17.07 -12.94
C SER A 226 6.46 15.92 -12.07
N TYR A 227 7.35 15.47 -11.17
CA TYR A 227 7.01 14.50 -10.14
C TYR A 227 5.79 14.94 -9.32
N GLU A 228 5.77 16.21 -8.89
CA GLU A 228 4.71 16.78 -8.05
C GLU A 228 3.36 16.74 -8.74
N PHE A 229 3.29 17.14 -10.02
CA PHE A 229 2.04 17.13 -10.77
C PHE A 229 1.58 15.69 -11.05
N ARG A 230 2.50 14.84 -11.49
CA ARG A 230 2.20 13.45 -11.81
C ARG A 230 1.66 12.69 -10.61
N VAL A 231 2.31 12.79 -9.45
CA VAL A 231 1.91 12.07 -8.22
C VAL A 231 0.71 12.71 -7.55
N ASN A 232 0.76 14.03 -7.33
CA ASN A 232 -0.23 14.71 -6.50
C ASN A 232 -1.52 15.04 -7.23
N VAL A 233 -1.45 15.28 -8.56
CA VAL A 233 -2.62 15.63 -9.36
C VAL A 233 -3.10 14.44 -10.18
N CYS A 234 -2.22 13.87 -11.03
CA CYS A 234 -2.62 12.76 -11.88
C CYS A 234 -2.83 11.45 -11.10
N GLY A 235 -2.27 11.32 -9.89
CA GLY A 235 -2.33 10.08 -9.11
C GLY A 235 -1.62 8.92 -9.78
N LEU A 236 -0.56 9.20 -10.53
CA LEU A 236 0.27 8.22 -11.21
C LEU A 236 1.64 8.10 -10.53
N PRO A 237 2.26 6.92 -10.53
CA PRO A 237 3.59 6.77 -9.97
C PRO A 237 4.60 7.56 -10.78
N PRO A 238 5.68 8.03 -10.14
CA PRO A 238 6.74 8.72 -10.85
C PRO A 238 7.39 7.78 -11.87
N GLU A 239 7.86 8.32 -12.98
CA GLU A 239 8.65 7.57 -13.97
C GLU A 239 9.98 7.12 -13.35
N GLN A 240 10.51 7.98 -12.49
CA GLN A 240 11.73 7.73 -11.75
C GLN A 240 11.46 7.97 -10.26
N SER A 241 12.00 7.09 -9.41
CA SER A 241 11.94 7.34 -7.96
C SER A 241 12.78 8.59 -7.63
N PRO A 242 12.34 9.46 -6.72
CA PRO A 242 13.13 10.59 -6.25
C PRO A 242 14.52 10.19 -5.71
N ASP A 243 14.63 8.94 -5.23
CA ASP A 243 15.88 8.36 -4.71
C ASP A 243 16.73 7.70 -5.80
N THR A 244 16.29 7.73 -7.06
CA THR A 244 17.02 7.10 -8.16
C THR A 244 18.11 8.03 -8.66
N LEU A 245 19.37 7.67 -8.38
CA LEU A 245 20.55 8.42 -8.85
C LEU A 245 20.68 8.39 -10.37
N VAL A 246 20.34 7.26 -10.99
CA VAL A 246 20.43 7.03 -12.44
C VAL A 246 19.07 6.57 -12.96
N PRO A 247 18.42 7.31 -13.87
CA PRO A 247 17.17 6.92 -14.49
C PRO A 247 17.26 5.56 -15.19
N ARG A 248 16.23 4.74 -15.08
CA ARG A 248 16.17 3.43 -15.74
C ARG A 248 16.35 3.55 -17.25
N GLU A 249 15.77 4.57 -17.86
CA GLU A 249 15.90 4.88 -19.27
C GLU A 249 17.36 5.10 -19.71
N TRP A 250 18.17 5.74 -18.84
CA TRP A 250 19.60 5.90 -19.11
C TRP A 250 20.35 4.58 -19.06
N ILE A 251 19.95 3.69 -18.16
CA ILE A 251 20.52 2.33 -18.06
C ILE A 251 20.17 1.54 -19.30
N ASP A 252 18.87 1.53 -19.66
CA ASP A 252 18.39 0.78 -20.83
C ASP A 252 19.05 1.30 -22.11
N HIS A 253 19.13 2.63 -22.28
CA HIS A 253 19.83 3.23 -23.41
C HIS A 253 21.35 2.93 -23.42
N ALA A 254 21.98 2.85 -22.26
CA ALA A 254 23.39 2.47 -22.17
C ALA A 254 23.62 0.99 -22.56
N CYS A 255 22.66 0.11 -22.19
CA CYS A 255 22.70 -1.31 -22.55
C CYS A 255 22.44 -1.58 -24.04
N GLU A 256 21.70 -0.69 -24.72
CA GLU A 256 21.40 -0.79 -26.15
C GLU A 256 22.51 -0.24 -27.05
N LYS A 257 23.48 0.49 -26.48
CA LYS A 257 24.60 1.03 -27.27
C LYS A 257 25.53 -0.06 -27.72
N GLU A 258 25.91 0.00 -29.01
CA GLU A 258 26.98 -0.84 -29.55
C GLU A 258 28.31 -0.58 -28.81
N PRO A 259 29.09 -1.65 -28.53
CA PRO A 259 30.37 -1.50 -27.86
C PRO A 259 31.30 -0.58 -28.67
N TYR A 260 31.92 0.37 -27.99
CA TYR A 260 32.93 1.22 -28.58
C TYR A 260 34.31 0.56 -28.39
N GLU A 261 34.93 0.13 -29.46
CA GLU A 261 36.30 -0.42 -29.45
C GLU A 261 37.31 0.73 -29.34
N GLU A 262 38.07 0.77 -28.28
CA GLU A 262 39.16 1.70 -28.06
C GLU A 262 40.50 0.93 -28.13
N GLU A 263 41.37 1.27 -29.09
CA GLU A 263 42.64 0.54 -29.33
C GLU A 263 43.58 0.51 -28.10
N THR A 264 43.38 1.37 -27.12
CA THR A 264 44.19 1.51 -25.90
C THR A 264 43.37 1.43 -24.61
N ALA A 265 42.33 0.62 -24.61
CA ALA A 265 41.45 0.50 -23.46
C ALA A 265 42.18 0.02 -22.21
N MET A 266 42.08 0.78 -21.12
CA MET A 266 42.57 0.36 -19.81
C MET A 266 41.55 -0.55 -19.15
N ARG A 267 41.98 -1.76 -18.77
CA ARG A 267 41.12 -2.66 -17.97
C ARG A 267 41.09 -2.22 -16.51
N ILE A 268 39.91 -1.99 -16.01
CA ILE A 268 39.65 -1.50 -14.63
C ILE A 268 38.68 -2.43 -13.96
N MET A 269 38.98 -2.79 -12.71
CA MET A 269 38.09 -3.54 -11.84
C MET A 269 37.57 -2.64 -10.72
N GLY A 270 36.25 -2.59 -10.57
CA GLY A 270 35.56 -2.00 -9.43
C GLY A 270 35.01 -3.09 -8.53
N VAL A 271 35.20 -2.96 -7.22
CA VAL A 271 34.71 -3.92 -6.23
C VAL A 271 33.86 -3.20 -5.20
N ASP A 272 32.65 -3.68 -5.01
CA ASP A 272 31.76 -3.27 -3.91
C ASP A 272 31.66 -4.42 -2.89
N PRO A 273 32.45 -4.39 -1.82
CA PRO A 273 32.48 -5.46 -0.83
C PRO A 273 31.31 -5.34 0.13
N SER A 274 30.36 -6.26 0.06
CA SER A 274 29.31 -6.41 1.07
C SER A 274 29.83 -7.21 2.25
N LEU A 275 29.97 -6.58 3.40
CA LEU A 275 30.38 -7.22 4.66
C LEU A 275 29.17 -7.31 5.59
N GLN A 276 28.73 -8.54 5.94
CA GLN A 276 27.71 -8.82 6.98
C GLN A 276 26.31 -8.21 6.72
N GLY A 277 25.95 -7.97 5.48
CA GLY A 277 24.59 -7.54 5.08
C GLY A 277 23.84 -8.64 4.33
N GLY A 278 22.56 -8.40 4.04
CA GLY A 278 21.76 -9.23 3.14
C GLY A 278 22.08 -9.01 1.66
N ASP A 279 22.87 -7.99 1.35
CA ASP A 279 23.21 -7.61 -0.02
C ASP A 279 24.43 -8.38 -0.53
N PRO A 280 24.47 -8.79 -1.82
CA PRO A 280 25.61 -9.45 -2.41
C PRO A 280 26.78 -8.47 -2.62
N ALA A 281 28.02 -8.98 -2.65
CA ALA A 281 29.15 -8.20 -3.12
C ALA A 281 29.15 -8.17 -4.66
N GLY A 282 29.57 -7.04 -5.24
CA GLY A 282 29.62 -6.81 -6.67
C GLY A 282 31.05 -6.58 -7.18
N ILE A 283 31.43 -7.26 -8.26
CA ILE A 283 32.66 -6.98 -8.99
C ILE A 283 32.30 -6.61 -10.43
N VAL A 284 32.79 -5.46 -10.87
CA VAL A 284 32.62 -4.99 -12.26
C VAL A 284 33.96 -4.87 -12.92
N ILE A 285 34.12 -5.49 -14.08
CA ILE A 285 35.29 -5.34 -14.93
C ILE A 285 34.90 -4.57 -16.19
N ARG A 286 35.66 -3.50 -16.49
CA ARG A 286 35.47 -2.74 -17.72
C ARG A 286 36.76 -2.60 -18.52
N ASP A 287 36.65 -2.63 -19.81
CA ASP A 287 37.72 -2.29 -20.76
C ASP A 287 37.34 -0.98 -21.46
N GLY A 288 38.09 0.08 -21.23
CA GLY A 288 37.69 1.43 -21.64
C GLY A 288 36.32 1.84 -21.10
N TRP A 289 35.34 2.04 -21.97
CA TRP A 289 33.96 2.40 -21.63
C TRP A 289 32.99 1.20 -21.59
N GLN A 290 33.48 0.02 -21.96
CA GLN A 290 32.65 -1.19 -22.03
C GLN A 290 32.77 -2.02 -20.76
N ILE A 291 31.65 -2.36 -20.14
CA ILE A 291 31.59 -3.35 -19.07
C ILE A 291 31.68 -4.73 -19.74
N THR A 292 32.72 -5.48 -19.41
CA THR A 292 33.00 -6.81 -19.98
C THR A 292 32.55 -7.92 -19.04
N GLU A 293 32.57 -7.69 -17.75
CA GLU A 293 32.16 -8.68 -16.76
C GLU A 293 31.43 -8.00 -15.58
N LEU A 294 30.34 -8.64 -15.13
CA LEU A 294 29.63 -8.31 -13.90
C LEU A 294 29.49 -9.57 -13.07
N ILE A 295 30.12 -9.61 -11.90
CA ILE A 295 30.12 -10.78 -11.03
C ILE A 295 29.39 -10.39 -9.74
N GLU A 296 28.36 -11.15 -9.41
CA GLU A 296 27.63 -11.01 -8.15
C GLU A 296 28.01 -12.18 -7.22
N ILE A 297 28.53 -11.85 -6.04
CA ILE A 297 28.96 -12.84 -5.05
C ILE A 297 27.96 -12.81 -3.89
N THR A 298 27.09 -13.81 -3.87
CA THR A 298 26.10 -14.01 -2.79
C THR A 298 26.75 -14.80 -1.65
N LYS A 299 26.77 -14.22 -0.44
CA LYS A 299 27.22 -14.84 0.82
C LYS A 299 28.74 -14.96 0.99
N THR A 300 29.46 -13.85 1.00
CA THR A 300 30.80 -13.84 1.58
C THR A 300 30.73 -13.48 3.06
N ASN A 301 31.20 -14.37 3.93
CA ASN A 301 31.36 -14.10 5.36
C ASN A 301 32.74 -13.50 5.69
N ASP A 302 33.65 -13.45 4.73
CA ASP A 302 35.03 -13.01 4.91
C ASP A 302 35.56 -12.27 3.68
N THR A 303 36.27 -11.17 3.92
CA THR A 303 36.96 -10.38 2.90
C THR A 303 38.06 -11.16 2.19
N ILE A 304 38.64 -12.18 2.81
CA ILE A 304 39.68 -13.06 2.25
C ILE A 304 39.06 -13.94 1.16
N GLU A 305 37.87 -14.49 1.41
CA GLU A 305 37.14 -15.30 0.44
C GLU A 305 36.76 -14.50 -0.83
N LEU A 306 36.48 -13.20 -0.66
CA LEU A 306 36.22 -12.27 -1.77
C LEU A 306 37.48 -11.99 -2.60
N ALA A 307 38.66 -12.02 -1.97
CA ALA A 307 39.93 -11.74 -2.65
C ALA A 307 40.49 -12.96 -3.40
N ASP A 308 40.03 -14.17 -3.08
CA ASP A 308 40.46 -15.43 -3.69
C ASP A 308 39.62 -15.83 -4.93
N GLN A 309 38.55 -15.11 -5.23
CA GLN A 309 37.71 -15.27 -6.43
C GLN A 309 38.08 -14.29 -7.53
#